data_f983489c8835d9c7b5bc4bb43599f529
#
_entry.id   f983489c8835d9c7b5bc4bb43599f529
#
_cell.length_a   1.000
_cell.length_b   1.000
_cell.length_c   1.000
_cell.angle_alpha   90.00
_cell.angle_beta   90.00
_cell.angle_gamma   90.00
#
_symmetry.space_group_name_H-M   'P 1'
#
loop_
_entity.id
_entity.type
_entity.pdbx_description
1 polymer ?
#
loop_
_entity_poly.entity_id
_entity_poly.type
_entity_poly.pdbx_seq_one_letter_code
_entity_poly.pdbx_strand_id
1 'polypeptide(L)'
;MKKAIAMTVVVAALGYFVDIYDLILFSIVRIQSLKDLGFSGDDLLKIGVHLLNMQMIGMLVGGIIWGVLGDKRGRISVLFGSIFLYSVANIANAYVTTIPMYAAMRFVAGLGLAGELGAAVTLVMEIMPKETRGYGTATVAAVGVSGAVVAALVGDYFTWQTAYIVGGILGLLLLVLRIGIYESGMFRAVQQLSISKGNLLMLLKPKERFVKYLCCILIGLPIWYTIGILITFSPEISKELNIDGVVQASKAVMYSYIGLVIGDFFSGFASQFLKSRKKIVFIFIIFTAVFVSTYVFIRGIPVGYFYILCLLLGASVGYWAVFVTMASEQFGTNLRATVTTTVPNFIRGSVVPITLGFQTLKGYFSLTHSALIVGAICVVVALLALTYLKEPYGKDLSYLET
;
A
#
# COMPACT_ATOMS: atom_id res chain seq x y z
N MET A 1 22.69 -13.70 18.68
CA MET A 1 21.41 -14.06 18.05
C MET A 1 20.31 -13.03 18.29
N LYS A 2 19.89 -12.73 19.55
CA LYS A 2 18.81 -11.72 19.81
C LYS A 2 19.08 -10.33 19.22
N LYS A 3 20.31 -9.79 19.31
CA LYS A 3 20.70 -8.49 18.73
C LYS A 3 20.58 -8.49 17.19
N ALA A 4 20.99 -9.56 16.51
CA ALA A 4 20.89 -9.66 15.05
C ALA A 4 19.42 -9.69 14.58
N ILE A 5 18.55 -10.43 15.27
CA ILE A 5 17.11 -10.46 15.00
C ILE A 5 16.50 -9.06 15.17
N ALA A 6 16.78 -8.39 16.30
CA ALA A 6 16.29 -7.04 16.56
C ALA A 6 16.74 -6.04 15.48
N MET A 7 18.02 -6.10 15.07
CA MET A 7 18.56 -5.26 14.00
C MET A 7 17.83 -5.51 12.67
N THR A 8 17.58 -6.76 12.31
CA THR A 8 16.86 -7.09 11.07
C THR A 8 15.42 -6.55 11.11
N VAL A 9 14.72 -6.65 12.25
CA VAL A 9 13.38 -6.08 12.40
C VAL A 9 13.40 -4.55 12.25
N VAL A 10 14.36 -3.87 12.87
CA VAL A 10 14.51 -2.41 12.76
C VAL A 10 14.79 -2.00 11.32
N VAL A 11 15.73 -2.66 10.64
CA VAL A 11 16.07 -2.32 9.24
C VAL A 11 14.91 -2.64 8.28
N ALA A 12 14.16 -3.73 8.54
CA ALA A 12 12.94 -4.03 7.79
C ALA A 12 11.85 -2.97 8.01
N ALA A 13 11.70 -2.49 9.25
CA ALA A 13 10.75 -1.43 9.59
C ALA A 13 11.13 -0.09 8.94
N LEU A 14 12.41 0.28 8.98
CA LEU A 14 12.93 1.46 8.29
C LEU A 14 12.79 1.34 6.76
N GLY A 15 12.94 0.13 6.21
CA GLY A 15 12.70 -0.13 4.79
C GLY A 15 11.27 0.17 4.40
N TYR A 16 10.33 -0.37 5.15
CA TYR A 16 8.92 -0.10 4.89
C TYR A 16 8.53 1.36 5.17
N PHE A 17 9.20 2.03 6.11
CA PHE A 17 9.04 3.47 6.35
C PHE A 17 9.41 4.28 5.10
N VAL A 18 10.56 4.03 4.49
CA VAL A 18 10.99 4.73 3.26
C VAL A 18 10.09 4.37 2.09
N ASP A 19 9.66 3.10 1.98
CA ASP A 19 8.71 2.64 0.97
C ASP A 19 7.39 3.43 1.03
N ILE A 20 6.81 3.58 2.22
CA ILE A 20 5.56 4.33 2.41
C ILE A 20 5.77 5.84 2.22
N TYR A 21 6.92 6.39 2.65
CA TYR A 21 7.28 7.77 2.36
C TYR A 21 7.20 8.04 0.84
N ASP A 22 7.91 7.26 0.05
CA ASP A 22 8.03 7.45 -1.39
C ASP A 22 6.73 7.12 -2.14
N LEU A 23 6.00 6.11 -1.67
CA LEU A 23 4.72 5.70 -2.25
C LEU A 23 3.70 6.84 -2.21
N ILE A 24 3.64 7.54 -1.08
CA ILE A 24 2.61 8.56 -0.81
C ILE A 24 3.08 9.96 -1.16
N LEU A 25 4.37 10.20 -1.27
CA LEU A 25 4.94 11.51 -1.55
C LEU A 25 4.29 12.19 -2.76
N PHE A 26 4.07 11.45 -3.85
CA PHE A 26 3.42 12.02 -5.03
C PHE A 26 2.03 12.59 -4.73
N SER A 27 1.22 11.89 -3.95
CA SER A 27 -0.12 12.37 -3.58
C SER A 27 -0.06 13.70 -2.82
N ILE A 28 1.01 13.94 -2.08
CA ILE A 28 1.24 15.16 -1.30
C ILE A 28 1.71 16.31 -2.19
N VAL A 29 2.75 16.07 -3.01
CA VAL A 29 3.42 17.13 -3.79
C VAL A 29 2.85 17.31 -5.20
N ARG A 30 1.86 16.51 -5.60
CA ARG A 30 1.27 16.46 -6.93
C ARG A 30 0.84 17.85 -7.44
N ILE A 31 0.07 18.57 -6.64
CA ILE A 31 -0.46 19.88 -7.05
C ILE A 31 0.67 20.89 -7.25
N GLN A 32 1.64 20.92 -6.34
CA GLN A 32 2.77 21.83 -6.41
C GLN A 32 3.63 21.52 -7.63
N SER A 33 4.02 20.27 -7.83
CA SER A 33 4.87 19.84 -8.94
C SER A 33 4.21 20.10 -10.31
N LEU A 34 2.91 19.86 -10.45
CA LEU A 34 2.19 20.12 -11.71
C LEU A 34 2.03 21.61 -11.98
N LYS A 35 1.81 22.45 -10.95
CA LYS A 35 1.77 23.91 -11.10
C LYS A 35 3.12 24.46 -11.55
N ASP A 36 4.23 23.99 -10.98
CA ASP A 36 5.58 24.39 -11.37
C ASP A 36 5.91 23.98 -12.81
N LEU A 37 5.30 22.91 -13.31
CA LEU A 37 5.38 22.47 -14.70
C LEU A 37 4.39 23.23 -15.63
N GLY A 38 3.66 24.22 -15.12
CA GLY A 38 2.78 25.11 -15.91
C GLY A 38 1.33 24.64 -16.07
N PHE A 39 0.88 23.61 -15.31
CA PHE A 39 -0.49 23.10 -15.39
C PHE A 39 -1.42 23.74 -14.35
N SER A 40 -2.69 23.87 -14.67
CA SER A 40 -3.70 24.46 -13.80
C SER A 40 -5.10 23.89 -14.06
N GLY A 41 -6.06 24.22 -13.20
CA GLY A 41 -7.46 23.83 -13.40
C GLY A 41 -7.67 22.30 -13.43
N ASP A 42 -8.46 21.84 -14.38
CA ASP A 42 -8.82 20.42 -14.53
C ASP A 42 -7.64 19.51 -14.93
N ASP A 43 -6.59 20.08 -15.54
CA ASP A 43 -5.39 19.34 -15.90
C ASP A 43 -4.65 18.80 -14.67
N LEU A 44 -4.73 19.48 -13.53
CA LEU A 44 -4.13 19.00 -12.27
C LEU A 44 -4.72 17.65 -11.86
N LEU A 45 -6.01 17.45 -12.03
CA LEU A 45 -6.66 16.17 -11.75
C LEU A 45 -6.31 15.13 -12.82
N LYS A 46 -6.49 15.47 -14.10
CA LYS A 46 -6.30 14.54 -15.23
C LYS A 46 -4.87 14.01 -15.30
N ILE A 47 -3.89 14.91 -15.28
CA ILE A 47 -2.46 14.55 -15.31
C ILE A 47 -2.06 13.85 -14.00
N GLY A 48 -2.60 14.32 -12.87
CA GLY A 48 -2.37 13.71 -11.57
C GLY A 48 -2.80 12.25 -11.52
N VAL A 49 -3.98 11.91 -12.04
CA VAL A 49 -4.44 10.51 -12.17
C VAL A 49 -3.51 9.73 -13.10
N HIS A 50 -3.09 10.30 -14.24
CA HIS A 50 -2.18 9.63 -15.17
C HIS A 50 -0.86 9.26 -14.48
N LEU A 51 -0.22 10.21 -13.79
CA LEU A 51 1.05 9.97 -13.09
C LEU A 51 0.92 8.98 -11.93
N LEU A 52 -0.18 9.04 -11.18
CA LEU A 52 -0.50 8.05 -10.14
C LEU A 52 -0.63 6.65 -10.75
N ASN A 53 -1.36 6.53 -11.84
CA ASN A 53 -1.56 5.25 -12.53
C ASN A 53 -0.23 4.69 -13.05
N MET A 54 0.69 5.51 -13.56
CA MET A 54 2.00 5.05 -13.99
C MET A 54 2.80 4.42 -12.85
N GLN A 55 2.76 5.02 -11.66
CA GLN A 55 3.36 4.42 -10.46
C GLN A 55 2.70 3.09 -10.08
N MET A 56 1.38 3.03 -10.10
CA MET A 56 0.63 1.83 -9.72
C MET A 56 0.82 0.68 -10.71
N ILE A 57 0.93 0.97 -12.02
CA ILE A 57 1.30 -0.01 -13.05
C ILE A 57 2.74 -0.50 -12.80
N GLY A 58 3.65 0.41 -12.48
CA GLY A 58 5.01 0.04 -12.10
C GLY A 58 5.04 -0.93 -10.92
N MET A 59 4.22 -0.67 -9.88
CA MET A 59 4.11 -1.56 -8.71
C MET A 59 3.50 -2.92 -9.05
N LEU A 60 2.51 -2.97 -9.93
CA LEU A 60 1.92 -4.22 -10.40
C LEU A 60 2.96 -5.09 -11.11
N VAL A 61 3.69 -4.52 -12.05
CA VAL A 61 4.77 -5.19 -12.81
C VAL A 61 5.91 -5.57 -11.87
N GLY A 62 6.32 -4.66 -11.01
CA GLY A 62 7.36 -4.88 -10.00
C GLY A 62 7.02 -5.98 -9.02
N GLY A 63 5.76 -6.07 -8.57
CA GLY A 63 5.29 -7.13 -7.67
C GLY A 63 5.47 -8.53 -8.27
N ILE A 64 5.24 -8.67 -9.57
CA ILE A 64 5.50 -9.92 -10.30
C ILE A 64 7.01 -10.20 -10.39
N ILE A 65 7.80 -9.23 -10.82
CA ILE A 65 9.24 -9.39 -11.01
C ILE A 65 9.93 -9.71 -9.69
N TRP A 66 9.71 -8.90 -8.65
CA TRP A 66 10.35 -9.08 -7.36
C TRP A 66 9.83 -10.30 -6.61
N GLY A 67 8.55 -10.66 -6.77
CA GLY A 67 7.99 -11.89 -6.21
C GLY A 67 8.71 -13.12 -6.75
N VAL A 68 8.88 -13.22 -8.06
CA VAL A 68 9.61 -14.32 -8.71
C VAL A 68 11.10 -14.32 -8.35
N LEU A 69 11.73 -13.15 -8.34
CA LEU A 69 13.16 -13.01 -8.00
C LEU A 69 13.41 -13.37 -6.53
N GLY A 70 12.51 -12.96 -5.62
CA GLY A 70 12.62 -13.25 -4.18
C GLY A 70 12.59 -14.75 -3.87
N ASP A 71 11.79 -15.50 -4.60
CA ASP A 71 11.73 -16.96 -4.45
C ASP A 71 12.90 -17.67 -5.14
N LYS A 72 13.49 -17.08 -6.17
CA LYS A 72 14.62 -17.68 -6.92
C LYS A 72 15.99 -17.27 -6.37
N ARG A 73 16.19 -15.99 -6.02
CA ARG A 73 17.49 -15.40 -5.66
C ARG A 73 17.61 -14.99 -4.19
N GLY A 74 16.52 -15.12 -3.41
CA GLY A 74 16.48 -14.73 -2.00
C GLY A 74 15.90 -13.34 -1.75
N ARG A 75 15.45 -13.15 -0.52
CA ARG A 75 14.75 -11.92 -0.08
C ARG A 75 15.68 -10.73 -0.04
N ILE A 76 16.94 -10.93 0.35
CA ILE A 76 17.95 -9.87 0.43
C ILE A 76 18.25 -9.30 -0.94
N SER A 77 18.41 -10.11 -1.97
CA SER A 77 18.65 -9.65 -3.34
C SER A 77 17.53 -8.73 -3.84
N VAL A 78 16.26 -9.07 -3.52
CA VAL A 78 15.10 -8.23 -3.84
C VAL A 78 15.17 -6.91 -3.09
N LEU A 79 15.43 -6.94 -1.78
CA LEU A 79 15.51 -5.75 -0.94
C LEU A 79 16.58 -4.76 -1.44
N PHE A 80 17.75 -5.23 -1.88
CA PHE A 80 18.80 -4.36 -2.44
C PHE A 80 18.40 -3.80 -3.80
N GLY A 81 17.93 -4.65 -4.71
CA GLY A 81 17.59 -4.24 -6.08
C GLY A 81 16.40 -3.26 -6.12
N SER A 82 15.37 -3.52 -5.34
CA SER A 82 14.17 -2.68 -5.25
C SER A 82 14.49 -1.29 -4.70
N ILE A 83 15.22 -1.22 -3.57
CA ILE A 83 15.58 0.07 -2.97
C ILE A 83 16.46 0.90 -3.91
N PHE A 84 17.49 0.31 -4.50
CA PHE A 84 18.34 1.02 -5.43
C PHE A 84 17.52 1.63 -6.56
N LEU A 85 16.63 0.84 -7.15
CA LEU A 85 15.82 1.27 -8.30
C LEU A 85 14.90 2.45 -7.94
N TYR A 86 14.13 2.36 -6.83
CA TYR A 86 13.23 3.47 -6.49
C TYR A 86 13.98 4.69 -5.96
N SER A 87 15.10 4.52 -5.27
CA SER A 87 15.90 5.65 -4.78
C SER A 87 16.45 6.49 -5.92
N VAL A 88 17.01 5.85 -6.94
CA VAL A 88 17.50 6.52 -8.16
C VAL A 88 16.33 7.19 -8.90
N ALA A 89 15.21 6.49 -9.05
CA ALA A 89 14.02 7.05 -9.70
C ALA A 89 13.46 8.28 -8.96
N ASN A 90 13.46 8.27 -7.62
CA ASN A 90 13.01 9.43 -6.84
C ASN A 90 13.96 10.62 -6.96
N ILE A 91 15.28 10.42 -6.91
CA ILE A 91 16.22 11.50 -7.20
C ILE A 91 15.97 12.06 -8.60
N ALA A 92 15.78 11.20 -9.60
CA ALA A 92 15.48 11.61 -10.97
C ALA A 92 14.13 12.36 -11.09
N ASN A 93 13.12 12.01 -10.28
CA ASN A 93 11.86 12.74 -10.21
C ASN A 93 12.04 14.22 -9.83
N ALA A 94 13.06 14.56 -9.04
CA ALA A 94 13.32 15.96 -8.66
C ALA A 94 13.74 16.85 -9.84
N TYR A 95 14.17 16.25 -10.94
CA TYR A 95 14.71 16.96 -12.13
C TYR A 95 13.81 16.83 -13.37
N VAL A 96 12.57 16.33 -13.22
CA VAL A 96 11.66 16.19 -14.35
C VAL A 96 11.19 17.56 -14.84
N THR A 97 11.16 17.74 -16.17
CA THR A 97 10.71 18.99 -16.82
C THR A 97 9.52 18.77 -17.74
N THR A 98 9.16 17.51 -18.02
CA THR A 98 8.04 17.17 -18.91
C THR A 98 7.18 16.04 -18.30
N ILE A 99 5.90 15.99 -18.68
CA ILE A 99 4.99 14.94 -18.19
C ILE A 99 5.42 13.53 -18.60
N PRO A 100 5.88 13.27 -19.86
CA PRO A 100 6.37 11.94 -20.21
C PRO A 100 7.57 11.49 -19.36
N MET A 101 8.50 12.39 -19.06
CA MET A 101 9.65 12.10 -18.19
C MET A 101 9.16 11.79 -16.76
N TYR A 102 8.23 12.59 -16.23
CA TYR A 102 7.66 12.37 -14.92
C TYR A 102 6.94 11.01 -14.86
N ALA A 103 6.12 10.69 -15.86
CA ALA A 103 5.43 9.41 -15.96
C ALA A 103 6.40 8.21 -16.00
N ALA A 104 7.48 8.31 -16.78
CA ALA A 104 8.51 7.28 -16.83
C ALA A 104 9.19 7.08 -15.47
N MET A 105 9.58 8.16 -14.78
CA MET A 105 10.20 8.08 -13.46
C MET A 105 9.23 7.56 -12.40
N ARG A 106 7.92 7.92 -12.46
CA ARG A 106 6.89 7.35 -11.57
C ARG A 106 6.71 5.85 -11.79
N PHE A 107 6.73 5.38 -13.05
CA PHE A 107 6.69 3.95 -13.37
C PHE A 107 7.90 3.21 -12.79
N VAL A 108 9.11 3.72 -12.99
CA VAL A 108 10.34 3.11 -12.47
C VAL A 108 10.38 3.11 -10.94
N ALA A 109 9.94 4.21 -10.30
CA ALA A 109 9.79 4.28 -8.85
C ALA A 109 8.81 3.21 -8.35
N GLY A 110 7.64 3.09 -8.99
CA GLY A 110 6.65 2.05 -8.67
C GLY A 110 7.21 0.64 -8.82
N LEU A 111 7.95 0.38 -9.90
CA LEU A 111 8.63 -0.90 -10.13
C LEU A 111 9.56 -1.25 -8.95
N GLY A 112 10.34 -0.28 -8.47
CA GLY A 112 11.22 -0.46 -7.31
C GLY A 112 10.43 -0.72 -6.02
N LEU A 113 9.48 0.14 -5.67
CA LEU A 113 8.70 0.08 -4.42
C LEU A 113 7.99 -1.27 -4.20
N ALA A 114 7.63 -1.98 -5.26
CA ALA A 114 6.90 -3.24 -5.17
C ALA A 114 7.65 -4.38 -4.45
N GLY A 115 8.97 -4.33 -4.37
CA GLY A 115 9.79 -5.40 -3.78
C GLY A 115 9.92 -5.34 -2.27
N GLU A 116 9.70 -4.17 -1.66
CA GLU A 116 10.09 -3.91 -0.27
C GLU A 116 9.21 -4.64 0.75
N LEU A 117 7.91 -4.36 0.76
CA LEU A 117 6.99 -4.85 1.80
C LEU A 117 7.00 -6.38 1.90
N GLY A 118 6.83 -7.07 0.77
CA GLY A 118 6.72 -8.53 0.75
C GLY A 118 8.00 -9.21 1.24
N ALA A 119 9.16 -8.73 0.79
CA ALA A 119 10.45 -9.27 1.19
C ALA A 119 10.76 -8.99 2.68
N ALA A 120 10.49 -7.76 3.16
CA ALA A 120 10.72 -7.35 4.54
C ALA A 120 9.85 -8.17 5.53
N VAL A 121 8.54 -8.26 5.28
CA VAL A 121 7.62 -9.03 6.12
C VAL A 121 7.98 -10.52 6.11
N THR A 122 8.27 -11.08 4.93
CA THR A 122 8.65 -12.50 4.82
C THR A 122 9.93 -12.79 5.60
N LEU A 123 10.96 -11.93 5.46
CA LEU A 123 12.22 -12.07 6.18
C LEU A 123 12.00 -12.05 7.69
N VAL A 124 11.23 -11.09 8.22
CA VAL A 124 10.93 -11.01 9.66
C VAL A 124 10.17 -12.24 10.15
N MET A 125 9.19 -12.72 9.37
CA MET A 125 8.44 -13.94 9.73
C MET A 125 9.31 -15.20 9.74
N GLU A 126 10.33 -15.28 8.89
CA GLU A 126 11.24 -16.43 8.78
C GLU A 126 12.31 -16.46 9.87
N ILE A 127 12.77 -15.29 10.35
CA ILE A 127 13.85 -15.22 11.36
C ILE A 127 13.34 -15.18 12.80
N MET A 128 12.08 -14.78 13.03
CA MET A 128 11.53 -14.66 14.38
C MET A 128 10.85 -15.95 14.86
N PRO A 129 10.95 -16.27 16.18
CA PRO A 129 10.20 -17.37 16.79
C PRO A 129 8.68 -17.19 16.61
N LYS A 130 7.96 -18.32 16.54
CA LYS A 130 6.49 -18.34 16.33
C LYS A 130 5.73 -17.47 17.33
N GLU A 131 6.18 -17.44 18.58
CA GLU A 131 5.55 -16.75 19.71
C GLU A 131 5.70 -15.22 19.60
N THR A 132 6.75 -14.72 18.95
CA THR A 132 7.10 -13.29 18.93
C THR A 132 7.01 -12.64 17.54
N ARG A 133 6.84 -13.42 16.47
CA ARG A 133 6.82 -12.89 15.09
C ARG A 133 5.70 -11.88 14.84
N GLY A 134 4.57 -12.01 15.55
CA GLY A 134 3.48 -11.04 15.48
C GLY A 134 3.87 -9.65 15.96
N TYR A 135 4.71 -9.54 16.99
CA TYR A 135 5.24 -8.26 17.44
C TYR A 135 6.22 -7.67 16.42
N GLY A 136 7.05 -8.51 15.78
CA GLY A 136 7.97 -8.06 14.75
C GLY A 136 7.24 -7.51 13.51
N THR A 137 6.24 -8.21 13.00
CA THR A 137 5.44 -7.75 11.86
C THR A 137 4.61 -6.51 12.19
N ALA A 138 4.04 -6.43 13.42
CA ALA A 138 3.34 -5.23 13.88
C ALA A 138 4.27 -4.02 13.99
N THR A 139 5.51 -4.20 14.47
CA THR A 139 6.52 -3.15 14.52
C THR A 139 6.87 -2.66 13.10
N VAL A 140 7.08 -3.57 12.15
CA VAL A 140 7.34 -3.22 10.75
C VAL A 140 6.19 -2.43 10.17
N ALA A 141 4.95 -2.86 10.41
CA ALA A 141 3.76 -2.16 9.92
C ALA A 141 3.62 -0.76 10.53
N ALA A 142 3.67 -0.65 11.86
CA ALA A 142 3.46 0.63 12.57
C ALA A 142 4.54 1.67 12.23
N VAL A 143 5.82 1.27 12.27
CA VAL A 143 6.94 2.16 11.89
C VAL A 143 6.86 2.49 10.41
N GLY A 144 6.58 1.49 9.55
CA GLY A 144 6.48 1.69 8.12
C GLY A 144 5.43 2.73 7.75
N VAL A 145 4.21 2.59 8.24
CA VAL A 145 3.10 3.51 7.91
C VAL A 145 3.40 4.94 8.37
N SER A 146 4.19 5.14 9.44
CA SER A 146 4.59 6.48 9.88
C SER A 146 5.43 7.25 8.84
N GLY A 147 6.01 6.58 7.84
CA GLY A 147 6.68 7.19 6.71
C GLY A 147 5.80 8.19 5.95
N ALA A 148 4.50 7.93 5.83
CA ALA A 148 3.56 8.86 5.19
C ALA A 148 3.39 10.17 5.98
N VAL A 149 3.46 10.10 7.32
CA VAL A 149 3.40 11.32 8.17
C VAL A 149 4.64 12.17 7.93
N VAL A 150 5.82 11.55 7.87
CA VAL A 150 7.08 12.28 7.57
C VAL A 150 7.07 12.82 6.15
N ALA A 151 6.56 12.06 5.17
CA ALA A 151 6.38 12.55 3.79
C ALA A 151 5.47 13.79 3.74
N ALA A 152 4.38 13.79 4.52
CA ALA A 152 3.48 14.93 4.62
C ALA A 152 4.17 16.16 5.20
N LEU A 153 4.94 16.00 6.28
CA LEU A 153 5.70 17.10 6.89
C LEU A 153 6.76 17.64 5.92
N VAL A 154 7.54 16.75 5.30
CA VAL A 154 8.57 17.17 4.33
C VAL A 154 7.95 17.87 3.13
N GLY A 155 6.84 17.35 2.58
CA GLY A 155 6.14 17.96 1.44
C GLY A 155 5.42 19.27 1.77
N ASP A 156 5.16 19.55 3.07
CA ASP A 156 4.54 20.80 3.52
C ASP A 156 5.60 21.92 3.74
N TYR A 157 6.77 21.53 4.26
CA TYR A 157 7.82 22.50 4.61
C TYR A 157 8.86 22.73 3.50
N PHE A 158 9.01 21.82 2.56
CA PHE A 158 10.04 21.88 1.51
C PHE A 158 9.43 21.88 0.11
N THR A 159 10.24 22.22 -0.91
CA THR A 159 9.83 22.10 -2.29
C THR A 159 9.64 20.63 -2.68
N TRP A 160 8.81 20.36 -3.69
CA TRP A 160 8.56 19.01 -4.18
C TRP A 160 9.84 18.31 -4.67
N GLN A 161 10.79 19.07 -5.26
CA GLN A 161 12.10 18.55 -5.67
C GLN A 161 12.89 18.05 -4.45
N THR A 162 12.97 18.90 -3.42
CA THR A 162 13.68 18.54 -2.17
C THR A 162 13.03 17.32 -1.52
N ALA A 163 11.71 17.22 -1.51
CA ALA A 163 10.99 16.09 -0.94
C ALA A 163 11.33 14.77 -1.68
N TYR A 164 11.45 14.78 -3.01
CA TYR A 164 11.92 13.61 -3.76
C TYR A 164 13.39 13.27 -3.51
N ILE A 165 14.25 14.27 -3.41
CA ILE A 165 15.69 14.06 -3.09
C ILE A 165 15.83 13.43 -1.70
N VAL A 166 15.08 13.92 -0.71
CA VAL A 166 15.07 13.36 0.66
C VAL A 166 14.66 11.87 0.62
N GLY A 167 13.59 11.51 -0.06
CA GLY A 167 13.16 10.11 -0.22
C GLY A 167 14.24 9.24 -0.85
N GLY A 168 14.83 9.69 -1.96
CA GLY A 168 15.90 8.95 -2.62
C GLY A 168 17.16 8.79 -1.75
N ILE A 169 17.56 9.83 -1.01
CA ILE A 169 18.70 9.76 -0.06
C ILE A 169 18.39 8.80 1.08
N LEU A 170 17.19 8.85 1.67
CA LEU A 170 16.80 7.92 2.73
C LEU A 170 16.87 6.46 2.24
N GLY A 171 16.44 6.20 1.01
CA GLY A 171 16.56 4.87 0.40
C GLY A 171 18.02 4.45 0.20
N LEU A 172 18.91 5.30 -0.30
CA LEU A 172 20.33 5.00 -0.45
C LEU A 172 21.03 4.77 0.91
N LEU A 173 20.70 5.56 1.93
CA LEU A 173 21.19 5.34 3.30
C LEU A 173 20.72 3.98 3.86
N LEU A 174 19.49 3.61 3.56
CA LEU A 174 18.96 2.30 3.96
C LEU A 174 19.71 1.14 3.28
N LEU A 175 20.15 1.30 2.03
CA LEU A 175 21.03 0.30 1.38
C LEU A 175 22.31 0.07 2.17
N VAL A 176 22.95 1.15 2.65
CA VAL A 176 24.14 1.03 3.48
C VAL A 176 23.85 0.32 4.79
N LEU A 177 22.74 0.63 5.46
CA LEU A 177 22.32 -0.03 6.70
C LEU A 177 22.01 -1.52 6.52
N ARG A 178 21.71 -1.96 5.29
CA ARG A 178 21.45 -3.37 4.96
C ARG A 178 22.70 -4.20 4.71
N ILE A 179 23.86 -3.57 4.58
CA ILE A 179 25.13 -4.30 4.48
C ILE A 179 25.34 -5.07 5.79
N GLY A 180 25.40 -6.39 5.70
CA GLY A 180 25.54 -7.28 6.87
C GLY A 180 24.25 -7.95 7.37
N ILE A 181 23.12 -7.68 6.73
CA ILE A 181 21.92 -8.51 6.96
C ILE A 181 22.09 -9.87 6.27
N TYR A 182 21.84 -10.94 7.00
CA TYR A 182 21.96 -12.29 6.50
C TYR A 182 20.63 -12.84 5.98
N GLU A 183 20.70 -13.63 4.90
CA GLU A 183 19.56 -14.39 4.37
C GLU A 183 19.03 -15.40 5.39
N SER A 184 17.71 -15.62 5.40
CA SER A 184 17.09 -16.51 6.38
C SER A 184 17.56 -17.95 6.22
N GLY A 185 17.73 -18.65 7.35
CA GLY A 185 18.05 -20.09 7.36
C GLY A 185 16.95 -20.93 6.71
N MET A 186 15.69 -20.51 6.83
CA MET A 186 14.54 -21.17 6.18
C MET A 186 14.63 -21.08 4.66
N PHE A 187 15.05 -19.95 4.10
CA PHE A 187 15.26 -19.81 2.66
C PHE A 187 16.35 -20.78 2.18
N ARG A 188 17.49 -20.87 2.89
CA ARG A 188 18.58 -21.78 2.56
C ARG A 188 18.13 -23.25 2.61
N ALA A 189 17.35 -23.64 3.61
CA ALA A 189 16.81 -24.99 3.73
C ALA A 189 15.83 -25.33 2.60
N VAL A 190 14.93 -24.41 2.26
CA VAL A 190 13.96 -24.56 1.15
C VAL A 190 14.68 -24.54 -0.21
N GLN A 191 15.80 -23.82 -0.33
CA GLN A 191 16.58 -23.79 -1.58
C GLN A 191 17.14 -25.16 -1.98
N GLN A 192 17.39 -26.03 -1.01
CA GLN A 192 17.89 -27.40 -1.23
C GLN A 192 16.77 -28.39 -1.63
N LEU A 193 15.49 -28.03 -1.48
CA LEU A 193 14.37 -28.87 -1.89
C LEU A 193 14.07 -28.70 -3.38
N SER A 194 13.79 -29.78 -4.09
CA SER A 194 13.42 -29.82 -5.51
C SER A 194 11.97 -29.36 -5.79
N ILE A 195 11.45 -28.42 -4.99
CA ILE A 195 10.08 -27.92 -5.10
C ILE A 195 10.05 -26.71 -6.05
N SER A 196 9.03 -26.60 -6.89
CA SER A 196 8.79 -25.44 -7.75
C SER A 196 8.54 -24.20 -6.89
N LYS A 197 9.41 -23.19 -7.00
CA LYS A 197 9.44 -21.96 -6.20
C LYS A 197 9.07 -20.78 -7.07
N GLY A 198 8.27 -19.82 -6.53
CA GLY A 198 7.93 -18.59 -7.23
C GLY A 198 7.14 -18.81 -8.52
N ASN A 199 6.36 -19.86 -8.58
CA ASN A 199 5.55 -20.15 -9.76
C ASN A 199 4.18 -19.51 -9.64
N LEU A 200 4.06 -18.24 -10.12
CA LEU A 200 2.79 -17.51 -10.19
C LEU A 200 1.69 -18.29 -10.93
N LEU A 201 2.05 -19.13 -11.90
CA LEU A 201 1.09 -19.93 -12.63
C LEU A 201 0.35 -20.92 -11.71
N MET A 202 0.97 -21.34 -10.61
CA MET A 202 0.29 -22.16 -9.61
C MET A 202 -0.85 -21.41 -8.89
N LEU A 203 -0.82 -20.07 -8.83
CA LEU A 203 -1.93 -19.27 -8.28
C LEU A 203 -3.10 -19.17 -9.28
N LEU A 204 -2.83 -19.35 -10.57
CA LEU A 204 -3.83 -19.26 -11.63
C LEU A 204 -4.52 -20.57 -11.93
N LYS A 205 -3.96 -21.70 -11.45
CA LYS A 205 -4.51 -23.06 -11.63
C LYS A 205 -4.41 -23.84 -10.32
N PRO A 206 -5.44 -24.58 -9.89
CA PRO A 206 -6.78 -24.73 -10.46
C PRO A 206 -7.69 -23.49 -10.24
N LYS A 207 -8.85 -23.47 -10.88
CA LYS A 207 -9.83 -22.34 -10.83
C LYS A 207 -10.19 -21.93 -9.40
N GLU A 208 -10.36 -22.87 -8.48
CA GLU A 208 -10.69 -22.58 -7.07
C GLU A 208 -9.59 -21.75 -6.39
N ARG A 209 -8.31 -22.08 -6.65
CA ARG A 209 -7.16 -21.35 -6.12
C ARG A 209 -7.10 -19.95 -6.72
N PHE A 210 -7.33 -19.81 -8.00
CA PHE A 210 -7.39 -18.51 -8.67
C PHE A 210 -8.50 -17.63 -8.10
N VAL A 211 -9.72 -18.15 -7.93
CA VAL A 211 -10.84 -17.41 -7.34
C VAL A 211 -10.52 -17.00 -5.90
N LYS A 212 -9.95 -17.91 -5.11
CA LYS A 212 -9.50 -17.60 -3.74
C LYS A 212 -8.46 -16.48 -3.73
N TYR A 213 -7.47 -16.51 -4.64
CA TYR A 213 -6.46 -15.48 -4.80
C TYR A 213 -7.06 -14.14 -5.22
N LEU A 214 -7.96 -14.15 -6.21
CA LEU A 214 -8.67 -12.96 -6.64
C LEU A 214 -9.52 -12.35 -5.51
N CYS A 215 -10.25 -13.17 -4.74
CA CYS A 215 -10.99 -12.70 -3.58
C CYS A 215 -10.08 -12.05 -2.53
N CYS A 216 -8.88 -12.58 -2.30
CA CYS A 216 -7.89 -11.94 -1.43
C CYS A 216 -7.48 -10.54 -1.94
N ILE A 217 -7.44 -10.31 -3.25
CA ILE A 217 -7.17 -8.98 -3.81
C ILE A 217 -8.40 -8.08 -3.64
N LEU A 218 -9.59 -8.57 -3.99
CA LEU A 218 -10.81 -7.78 -4.03
C LEU A 218 -11.24 -7.23 -2.67
N ILE A 219 -10.98 -7.92 -1.56
CA ILE A 219 -11.28 -7.41 -0.21
C ILE A 219 -10.43 -6.20 0.19
N GLY A 220 -9.34 -5.91 -0.51
CA GLY A 220 -8.50 -4.75 -0.28
C GLY A 220 -8.89 -3.50 -1.11
N LEU A 221 -9.83 -3.62 -2.07
CA LEU A 221 -10.23 -2.50 -2.94
C LEU A 221 -10.66 -1.24 -2.17
N PRO A 222 -11.46 -1.31 -1.08
CA PRO A 222 -11.88 -0.13 -0.35
C PRO A 222 -10.71 0.67 0.24
N ILE A 223 -9.60 0.00 0.60
CA ILE A 223 -8.41 0.65 1.16
C ILE A 223 -7.80 1.60 0.12
N TRP A 224 -7.51 1.07 -1.06
CA TRP A 224 -6.85 1.87 -2.10
C TRP A 224 -7.79 2.77 -2.88
N TYR A 225 -9.10 2.50 -2.89
CA TYR A 225 -10.11 3.48 -3.27
C TYR A 225 -10.06 4.72 -2.35
N THR A 226 -10.07 4.51 -1.04
CA THR A 226 -10.05 5.60 -0.06
C THR A 226 -8.77 6.43 -0.19
N ILE A 227 -7.60 5.79 -0.18
CA ILE A 227 -6.31 6.50 -0.27
C ILE A 227 -6.09 7.06 -1.67
N GLY A 228 -6.30 6.26 -2.72
CA GLY A 228 -5.98 6.64 -4.09
C GLY A 228 -6.95 7.65 -4.72
N ILE A 229 -8.20 7.73 -4.25
CA ILE A 229 -9.17 8.73 -4.72
C ILE A 229 -9.48 9.76 -3.66
N LEU A 230 -10.12 9.38 -2.56
CA LEU A 230 -10.68 10.35 -1.62
C LEU A 230 -9.60 11.21 -0.95
N ILE A 231 -8.51 10.61 -0.52
CA ILE A 231 -7.43 11.34 0.16
C ILE A 231 -6.50 12.02 -0.83
N THR A 232 -6.09 11.33 -1.91
CA THR A 232 -5.20 11.92 -2.92
C THR A 232 -5.81 13.12 -3.64
N PHE A 233 -7.11 13.09 -3.91
CA PHE A 233 -7.84 14.18 -4.59
C PHE A 233 -8.72 14.99 -3.63
N SER A 234 -8.43 14.92 -2.32
CA SER A 234 -9.16 15.69 -1.30
C SER A 234 -9.17 17.21 -1.54
N PRO A 235 -8.12 17.86 -2.10
CA PRO A 235 -8.20 19.29 -2.41
C PRO A 235 -9.21 19.64 -3.50
N GLU A 236 -9.38 18.77 -4.50
CA GLU A 236 -10.36 18.95 -5.56
C GLU A 236 -11.78 18.62 -5.07
N ILE A 237 -11.93 17.54 -4.34
CA ILE A 237 -13.22 17.10 -3.77
C ILE A 237 -13.74 18.14 -2.77
N SER A 238 -12.88 18.69 -1.91
CA SER A 238 -13.26 19.68 -0.89
C SER A 238 -13.84 20.97 -1.48
N LYS A 239 -13.40 21.36 -2.67
CA LYS A 239 -13.96 22.52 -3.37
C LYS A 239 -15.43 22.29 -3.76
N GLU A 240 -15.76 21.08 -4.29
CA GLU A 240 -17.14 20.74 -4.64
C GLU A 240 -18.02 20.57 -3.38
N LEU A 241 -17.42 20.14 -2.26
CA LEU A 241 -18.09 20.04 -0.96
C LEU A 241 -18.28 21.39 -0.26
N ASN A 242 -17.78 22.49 -0.85
CA ASN A 242 -17.80 23.83 -0.24
C ASN A 242 -17.21 23.85 1.18
N ILE A 243 -16.09 23.16 1.39
CA ILE A 243 -15.41 23.13 2.70
C ILE A 243 -14.88 24.53 3.01
N ASP A 244 -15.17 25.03 4.20
CA ASP A 244 -14.71 26.34 4.65
C ASP A 244 -13.21 26.28 5.00
N GLY A 245 -12.40 26.86 4.12
CA GLY A 245 -10.96 26.88 4.17
C GLY A 245 -10.28 26.07 3.05
N VAL A 246 -8.95 26.18 2.97
CA VAL A 246 -8.15 25.52 1.94
C VAL A 246 -7.68 24.14 2.46
N VAL A 247 -8.11 23.08 1.77
CA VAL A 247 -7.65 21.72 2.08
C VAL A 247 -6.30 21.49 1.43
N GLN A 248 -5.30 21.16 2.27
CA GLN A 248 -3.94 20.80 1.85
C GLN A 248 -3.83 19.26 1.73
N ALA A 249 -3.29 18.77 0.62
CA ALA A 249 -3.09 17.35 0.38
C ALA A 249 -2.19 16.71 1.46
N SER A 250 -1.14 17.41 1.88
CA SER A 250 -0.23 16.97 2.96
C SER A 250 -0.97 16.68 4.26
N LYS A 251 -1.83 17.59 4.70
CA LYS A 251 -2.63 17.41 5.93
C LYS A 251 -3.67 16.31 5.79
N ALA A 252 -4.39 16.24 4.67
CA ALA A 252 -5.36 15.16 4.43
C ALA A 252 -4.69 13.78 4.47
N VAL A 253 -3.53 13.62 3.85
CA VAL A 253 -2.71 12.41 3.90
C VAL A 253 -2.23 12.14 5.34
N MET A 254 -1.65 13.14 6.02
CA MET A 254 -1.15 12.99 7.39
C MET A 254 -2.24 12.46 8.32
N TYR A 255 -3.41 13.12 8.36
CA TYR A 255 -4.52 12.71 9.22
C TYR A 255 -5.03 11.31 8.84
N SER A 256 -5.17 11.02 7.55
CA SER A 256 -5.61 9.71 7.08
C SER A 256 -4.64 8.59 7.49
N TYR A 257 -3.32 8.82 7.39
CA TYR A 257 -2.33 7.81 7.77
C TYR A 257 -2.17 7.66 9.28
N ILE A 258 -2.36 8.71 10.07
CA ILE A 258 -2.50 8.59 11.53
C ILE A 258 -3.72 7.71 11.86
N GLY A 259 -4.85 7.97 11.21
CA GLY A 259 -6.05 7.14 11.34
C GLY A 259 -5.80 5.68 10.97
N LEU A 260 -5.09 5.43 9.85
CA LEU A 260 -4.77 4.08 9.38
C LEU A 260 -3.92 3.32 10.40
N VAL A 261 -2.90 3.95 11.00
CA VAL A 261 -2.10 3.34 12.09
C VAL A 261 -2.99 2.95 13.26
N ILE A 262 -3.86 3.86 13.70
CA ILE A 262 -4.81 3.60 14.79
C ILE A 262 -5.74 2.43 14.43
N GLY A 263 -6.30 2.45 13.23
CA GLY A 263 -7.19 1.40 12.73
C GLY A 263 -6.51 0.04 12.62
N ASP A 264 -5.26 0.00 12.09
CA ASP A 264 -4.47 -1.25 11.99
C ASP A 264 -4.20 -1.85 13.38
N PHE A 265 -3.88 -1.00 14.36
CA PHE A 265 -3.70 -1.46 15.74
C PHE A 265 -4.98 -2.06 16.30
N PHE A 266 -6.11 -1.35 16.20
CA PHE A 266 -7.40 -1.83 16.68
C PHE A 266 -7.89 -3.07 15.94
N SER A 267 -7.77 -3.13 14.62
CA SER A 267 -8.15 -4.29 13.82
C SER A 267 -7.32 -5.52 14.18
N GLY A 268 -6.02 -5.34 14.34
CA GLY A 268 -5.09 -6.39 14.76
C GLY A 268 -5.47 -6.98 16.12
N PHE A 269 -5.65 -6.12 17.14
CA PHE A 269 -6.06 -6.50 18.48
C PHE A 269 -7.44 -7.18 18.48
N ALA A 270 -8.44 -6.56 17.85
CA ALA A 270 -9.80 -7.08 17.78
C ALA A 270 -9.86 -8.43 17.06
N SER A 271 -9.01 -8.66 16.04
CA SER A 271 -8.96 -9.94 15.34
C SER A 271 -8.45 -11.09 16.21
N GLN A 272 -7.56 -10.81 17.15
CA GLN A 272 -7.10 -11.79 18.14
C GLN A 272 -8.18 -12.06 19.20
N PHE A 273 -8.80 -11.00 19.70
CA PHE A 273 -9.87 -11.09 20.72
C PHE A 273 -11.10 -11.86 20.19
N LEU A 274 -11.58 -11.53 19.00
CA LEU A 274 -12.72 -12.19 18.37
C LEU A 274 -12.36 -13.55 17.73
N LYS A 275 -11.07 -13.92 17.69
CA LYS A 275 -10.57 -15.13 17.03
C LYS A 275 -11.09 -15.27 15.61
N SER A 276 -11.21 -14.17 14.87
CA SER A 276 -11.73 -14.16 13.50
C SER A 276 -11.14 -12.99 12.71
N ARG A 277 -10.44 -13.32 11.63
CA ARG A 277 -9.96 -12.34 10.66
C ARG A 277 -11.12 -11.79 9.81
N LYS A 278 -11.98 -12.70 9.37
CA LYS A 278 -13.09 -12.40 8.46
C LYS A 278 -14.10 -11.41 9.08
N LYS A 279 -14.47 -11.58 10.35
CA LYS A 279 -15.40 -10.67 11.05
C LYS A 279 -14.83 -9.26 11.14
N ILE A 280 -13.54 -9.12 11.45
CA ILE A 280 -12.90 -7.81 11.55
C ILE A 280 -12.84 -7.11 10.19
N VAL A 281 -12.41 -7.81 9.14
CA VAL A 281 -12.42 -7.26 7.79
C VAL A 281 -13.83 -6.80 7.39
N PHE A 282 -14.87 -7.60 7.69
CA PHE A 282 -16.25 -7.22 7.44
C PHE A 282 -16.64 -5.92 8.15
N ILE A 283 -16.37 -5.81 9.46
CA ILE A 283 -16.70 -4.63 10.28
C ILE A 283 -16.02 -3.38 9.72
N PHE A 284 -14.73 -3.50 9.36
CA PHE A 284 -13.97 -2.36 8.83
C PHE A 284 -14.43 -1.94 7.43
N ILE A 285 -14.83 -2.88 6.57
CA ILE A 285 -15.44 -2.53 5.26
C ILE A 285 -16.77 -1.77 5.47
N ILE A 286 -17.60 -2.17 6.44
CA ILE A 286 -18.84 -1.42 6.78
C ILE A 286 -18.50 -0.03 7.33
N PHE A 287 -17.52 0.11 8.23
CA PHE A 287 -17.06 1.42 8.69
C PHE A 287 -16.57 2.29 7.52
N THR A 288 -15.82 1.70 6.57
CA THR A 288 -15.40 2.40 5.36
C THR A 288 -16.60 2.90 4.57
N ALA A 289 -17.62 2.07 4.36
CA ALA A 289 -18.84 2.49 3.65
C ALA A 289 -19.55 3.66 4.35
N VAL A 290 -19.66 3.63 5.68
CA VAL A 290 -20.26 4.72 6.47
C VAL A 290 -19.46 6.02 6.34
N PHE A 291 -18.15 5.97 6.55
CA PHE A 291 -17.33 7.18 6.50
C PHE A 291 -17.14 7.71 5.07
N VAL A 292 -17.11 6.86 4.05
CA VAL A 292 -17.16 7.28 2.65
C VAL A 292 -18.45 8.03 2.34
N SER A 293 -19.59 7.50 2.77
CA SER A 293 -20.88 8.17 2.61
C SER A 293 -20.90 9.52 3.32
N THR A 294 -20.43 9.57 4.58
CA THR A 294 -20.32 10.82 5.33
C THR A 294 -19.43 11.83 4.60
N TYR A 295 -18.27 11.40 4.11
CA TYR A 295 -17.32 12.26 3.40
C TYR A 295 -17.91 12.88 2.12
N VAL A 296 -18.68 12.10 1.36
CA VAL A 296 -19.25 12.55 0.07
C VAL A 296 -20.46 13.46 0.25
N PHE A 297 -21.25 13.26 1.32
CA PHE A 297 -22.49 14.04 1.53
C PHE A 297 -22.30 15.27 2.41
N ILE A 298 -21.21 15.36 3.15
CA ILE A 298 -20.95 16.53 4.00
C ILE A 298 -20.71 17.80 3.17
N ARG A 299 -21.21 18.95 3.64
CA ARG A 299 -21.08 20.23 2.96
C ARG A 299 -20.81 21.35 3.96
N GLY A 300 -20.02 22.36 3.53
CA GLY A 300 -19.88 23.62 4.26
C GLY A 300 -19.30 23.54 5.65
N ILE A 301 -18.54 22.49 5.98
CA ILE A 301 -17.89 22.36 7.30
C ILE A 301 -16.53 23.04 7.31
N PRO A 302 -16.06 23.52 8.49
CA PRO A 302 -14.69 24.01 8.65
C PRO A 302 -13.64 22.95 8.29
N VAL A 303 -12.53 23.38 7.71
CA VAL A 303 -11.43 22.52 7.24
C VAL A 303 -10.88 21.59 8.33
N GLY A 304 -10.90 22.01 9.62
CA GLY A 304 -10.47 21.19 10.73
C GLY A 304 -11.31 19.90 10.88
N TYR A 305 -12.65 20.01 10.78
CA TYR A 305 -13.53 18.84 10.83
C TYR A 305 -13.37 17.94 9.60
N PHE A 306 -13.05 18.53 8.44
CA PHE A 306 -12.74 17.74 7.25
C PHE A 306 -11.48 16.88 7.45
N TYR A 307 -10.43 17.40 8.12
CA TYR A 307 -9.25 16.59 8.45
C TYR A 307 -9.56 15.49 9.48
N ILE A 308 -10.45 15.74 10.44
CA ILE A 308 -10.94 14.68 11.36
C ILE A 308 -11.65 13.58 10.55
N LEU A 309 -12.43 13.94 9.55
CA LEU A 309 -13.07 12.97 8.68
C LEU A 309 -12.05 12.18 7.83
N CYS A 310 -10.97 12.81 7.37
CA CYS A 310 -9.85 12.11 6.74
C CYS A 310 -9.19 11.10 7.70
N LEU A 311 -9.05 11.45 8.99
CA LEU A 311 -8.55 10.55 10.02
C LEU A 311 -9.49 9.35 10.22
N LEU A 312 -10.81 9.57 10.31
CA LEU A 312 -11.80 8.51 10.46
C LEU A 312 -11.84 7.60 9.23
N LEU A 313 -11.74 8.17 8.02
CA LEU A 313 -11.59 7.39 6.78
C LEU A 313 -10.33 6.51 6.85
N GLY A 314 -9.19 7.08 7.23
CA GLY A 314 -7.96 6.33 7.43
C GLY A 314 -8.12 5.20 8.44
N ALA A 315 -8.75 5.49 9.59
CA ALA A 315 -9.00 4.49 10.62
C ALA A 315 -9.91 3.35 10.11
N SER A 316 -10.90 3.66 9.29
CA SER A 316 -11.81 2.65 8.73
C SER A 316 -11.13 1.69 7.74
N VAL A 317 -10.10 2.13 7.04
CA VAL A 317 -9.29 1.29 6.15
C VAL A 317 -8.07 0.68 6.84
N GLY A 318 -7.92 0.90 8.14
CA GLY A 318 -6.86 0.34 8.99
C GLY A 318 -7.09 -1.14 9.33
N TYR A 319 -7.37 -1.95 8.33
CA TYR A 319 -7.37 -3.42 8.40
C TYR A 319 -6.30 -4.04 7.48
N TRP A 320 -5.32 -3.23 7.08
CA TRP A 320 -4.26 -3.62 6.16
C TRP A 320 -3.44 -4.80 6.67
N ALA A 321 -2.99 -4.74 7.94
CA ALA A 321 -2.22 -5.83 8.55
C ALA A 321 -3.04 -7.12 8.68
N VAL A 322 -4.32 -7.02 9.09
CA VAL A 322 -5.23 -8.18 9.20
C VAL A 322 -5.53 -8.77 7.83
N PHE A 323 -5.72 -7.92 6.83
CA PHE A 323 -5.95 -8.30 5.45
C PHE A 323 -4.77 -9.09 4.86
N VAL A 324 -3.53 -8.58 4.98
CA VAL A 324 -2.32 -9.26 4.49
C VAL A 324 -2.13 -10.60 5.19
N THR A 325 -2.35 -10.63 6.52
CA THR A 325 -2.30 -11.87 7.30
C THR A 325 -3.36 -12.87 6.82
N MET A 326 -4.61 -12.42 6.66
CA MET A 326 -5.71 -13.26 6.15
C MET A 326 -5.39 -13.85 4.78
N ALA A 327 -4.85 -13.04 3.86
CA ALA A 327 -4.45 -13.50 2.54
C ALA A 327 -3.34 -14.56 2.61
N SER A 328 -2.34 -14.34 3.45
CA SER A 328 -1.22 -15.30 3.64
C SER A 328 -1.68 -16.62 4.24
N GLU A 329 -2.64 -16.59 5.18
CA GLU A 329 -3.19 -17.76 5.88
C GLU A 329 -4.13 -18.61 4.97
N GLN A 330 -4.57 -18.07 3.82
CA GLN A 330 -5.39 -18.82 2.85
C GLN A 330 -4.59 -19.82 2.01
N PHE A 331 -3.25 -19.72 1.98
CA PHE A 331 -2.40 -20.49 1.08
C PHE A 331 -1.32 -21.29 1.80
N GLY A 332 -0.95 -22.43 1.21
CA GLY A 332 0.10 -23.29 1.69
C GLY A 332 1.48 -22.62 1.67
N THR A 333 2.43 -23.22 2.40
CA THR A 333 3.78 -22.66 2.64
C THR A 333 4.53 -22.35 1.33
N ASN A 334 4.36 -23.17 0.30
CA ASN A 334 5.06 -23.02 -0.99
C ASN A 334 4.54 -21.86 -1.86
N LEU A 335 3.35 -21.34 -1.60
CA LEU A 335 2.77 -20.18 -2.32
C LEU A 335 2.62 -18.94 -1.43
N ARG A 336 2.78 -19.07 -0.12
CA ARG A 336 2.53 -18.00 0.84
C ARG A 336 3.38 -16.76 0.60
N ALA A 337 4.69 -16.92 0.36
CA ALA A 337 5.57 -15.80 0.08
C ALA A 337 5.16 -15.06 -1.20
N THR A 338 4.85 -15.80 -2.26
CA THR A 338 4.33 -15.23 -3.51
C THR A 338 3.04 -14.45 -3.27
N VAL A 339 2.08 -15.00 -2.51
CA VAL A 339 0.82 -14.33 -2.16
C VAL A 339 1.06 -13.06 -1.34
N THR A 340 1.90 -13.15 -0.30
CA THR A 340 2.21 -12.02 0.58
C THR A 340 2.88 -10.86 -0.16
N THR A 341 3.62 -11.14 -1.23
CA THR A 341 4.25 -10.11 -2.06
C THR A 341 3.29 -9.59 -3.14
N THR A 342 2.57 -10.49 -3.83
CA THR A 342 1.79 -10.08 -5.00
C THR A 342 0.43 -9.46 -4.63
N VAL A 343 -0.27 -9.98 -3.63
CA VAL A 343 -1.61 -9.46 -3.25
C VAL A 343 -1.58 -7.97 -2.91
N PRO A 344 -0.70 -7.45 -2.03
CA PRO A 344 -0.61 -6.02 -1.76
C PRO A 344 -0.34 -5.17 -3.02
N ASN A 345 0.55 -5.64 -3.90
CA ASN A 345 0.89 -4.91 -5.12
C ASN A 345 -0.23 -4.95 -6.18
N PHE A 346 -0.99 -6.04 -6.26
CA PHE A 346 -2.16 -6.12 -7.13
C PHE A 346 -3.29 -5.21 -6.64
N ILE A 347 -3.47 -5.06 -5.33
CA ILE A 347 -4.43 -4.09 -4.79
C ILE A 347 -3.98 -2.67 -5.07
N ARG A 348 -2.70 -2.34 -4.90
CA ARG A 348 -2.15 -1.05 -5.32
C ARG A 348 -2.36 -0.83 -6.81
N GLY A 349 -2.11 -1.84 -7.64
CA GLY A 349 -2.40 -1.81 -9.08
C GLY A 349 -3.88 -1.64 -9.43
N SER A 350 -4.81 -2.05 -8.56
CA SER A 350 -6.25 -1.86 -8.77
C SER A 350 -6.68 -0.38 -8.75
N VAL A 351 -5.84 0.52 -8.24
CA VAL A 351 -6.04 1.97 -8.35
C VAL A 351 -6.21 2.38 -9.81
N VAL A 352 -5.55 1.70 -10.75
CA VAL A 352 -5.65 2.03 -12.18
C VAL A 352 -7.09 1.90 -12.70
N PRO A 353 -7.75 0.73 -12.66
CA PRO A 353 -9.15 0.64 -13.09
C PRO A 353 -10.09 1.48 -12.22
N ILE A 354 -9.82 1.64 -10.93
CA ILE A 354 -10.61 2.48 -10.01
C ILE A 354 -10.57 3.95 -10.47
N THR A 355 -9.39 4.49 -10.75
CA THR A 355 -9.24 5.89 -11.19
C THR A 355 -9.71 6.12 -12.61
N LEU A 356 -9.57 5.14 -13.52
CA LEU A 356 -10.14 5.21 -14.86
C LEU A 356 -11.66 5.24 -14.81
N GLY A 357 -12.29 4.37 -14.01
CA GLY A 357 -13.73 4.39 -13.76
C GLY A 357 -14.20 5.72 -13.18
N PHE A 358 -13.45 6.25 -12.19
CA PHE A 358 -13.72 7.55 -11.60
C PHE A 358 -13.66 8.70 -12.64
N GLN A 359 -12.63 8.74 -13.49
CA GLN A 359 -12.52 9.75 -14.55
C GLN A 359 -13.62 9.63 -15.60
N THR A 360 -13.99 8.42 -15.99
CA THR A 360 -15.08 8.18 -16.94
C THR A 360 -16.40 8.67 -16.38
N LEU A 361 -16.70 8.37 -15.12
CA LEU A 361 -17.94 8.81 -14.47
C LEU A 361 -17.98 10.34 -14.27
N LYS A 362 -16.83 11.00 -14.04
CA LYS A 362 -16.74 12.46 -13.97
C LYS A 362 -17.25 13.16 -15.25
N GLY A 363 -17.24 12.47 -16.39
CA GLY A 363 -17.82 13.01 -17.63
C GLY A 363 -19.36 13.07 -17.63
N TYR A 364 -20.02 12.35 -16.72
CA TYR A 364 -21.49 12.26 -16.63
C TYR A 364 -22.04 12.76 -15.30
N PHE A 365 -21.27 12.71 -14.24
CA PHE A 365 -21.66 13.04 -12.87
C PHE A 365 -20.69 14.05 -12.25
N SER A 366 -21.09 14.66 -11.14
CA SER A 366 -20.17 15.48 -10.35
C SER A 366 -19.02 14.64 -9.76
N LEU A 367 -17.95 15.28 -9.33
CA LEU A 367 -16.77 14.64 -8.77
C LEU A 367 -17.13 13.77 -7.55
N THR A 368 -17.98 14.30 -6.65
CA THR A 368 -18.42 13.60 -5.44
C THR A 368 -19.33 12.41 -5.74
N HIS A 369 -20.28 12.54 -6.69
CA HIS A 369 -21.12 11.41 -7.09
C HIS A 369 -20.31 10.32 -7.81
N SER A 370 -19.35 10.70 -8.66
CA SER A 370 -18.43 9.75 -9.30
C SER A 370 -17.62 8.97 -8.27
N ALA A 371 -17.11 9.66 -7.24
CA ALA A 371 -16.41 9.02 -6.13
C ALA A 371 -17.31 8.04 -5.36
N LEU A 372 -18.57 8.45 -5.07
CA LEU A 372 -19.53 7.60 -4.36
C LEU A 372 -19.84 6.31 -5.12
N ILE A 373 -20.12 6.42 -6.43
CA ILE A 373 -20.43 5.24 -7.27
C ILE A 373 -19.26 4.26 -7.28
N VAL A 374 -18.04 4.74 -7.51
CA VAL A 374 -16.85 3.89 -7.50
C VAL A 374 -16.61 3.28 -6.12
N GLY A 375 -16.80 4.07 -5.06
CA GLY A 375 -16.68 3.58 -3.68
C GLY A 375 -17.69 2.49 -3.35
N ALA A 376 -18.95 2.67 -3.75
CA ALA A 376 -20.00 1.67 -3.56
C ALA A 376 -19.65 0.36 -4.30
N ILE A 377 -19.16 0.44 -5.54
CA ILE A 377 -18.69 -0.74 -6.29
C ILE A 377 -17.56 -1.43 -5.54
N CYS A 378 -16.54 -0.70 -5.08
CA CYS A 378 -15.41 -1.27 -4.34
C CYS A 378 -15.88 -1.98 -3.05
N VAL A 379 -16.79 -1.37 -2.30
CA VAL A 379 -17.34 -1.95 -1.05
C VAL A 379 -18.16 -3.20 -1.35
N VAL A 380 -19.07 -3.16 -2.31
CA VAL A 380 -19.92 -4.31 -2.67
C VAL A 380 -19.07 -5.48 -3.16
N VAL A 381 -18.11 -5.23 -4.05
CA VAL A 381 -17.19 -6.25 -4.56
C VAL A 381 -16.36 -6.86 -3.43
N ALA A 382 -15.86 -6.05 -2.50
CA ALA A 382 -15.09 -6.52 -1.35
C ALA A 382 -15.95 -7.39 -0.41
N LEU A 383 -17.19 -6.99 -0.13
CA LEU A 383 -18.12 -7.79 0.69
C LEU A 383 -18.46 -9.13 0.02
N LEU A 384 -18.74 -9.15 -1.28
CA LEU A 384 -18.99 -10.38 -2.04
C LEU A 384 -17.75 -11.30 -2.03
N ALA A 385 -16.56 -10.76 -2.26
CA ALA A 385 -15.31 -11.52 -2.19
C ALA A 385 -15.08 -12.10 -0.78
N LEU A 386 -15.40 -11.33 0.27
CA LEU A 386 -15.26 -11.78 1.64
C LEU A 386 -16.19 -12.96 1.98
N THR A 387 -17.39 -13.04 1.39
CA THR A 387 -18.29 -14.19 1.61
C THR A 387 -17.69 -15.49 1.12
N TYR A 388 -16.95 -15.46 0.00
CA TYR A 388 -16.32 -16.63 -0.60
C TYR A 388 -15.13 -17.15 0.23
N LEU A 389 -14.38 -16.27 0.90
CA LEU A 389 -13.20 -16.66 1.68
C LEU A 389 -13.63 -17.38 2.98
N LYS A 390 -12.89 -18.44 3.32
CA LYS A 390 -13.08 -19.16 4.60
C LYS A 390 -12.31 -18.45 5.72
N GLU A 391 -12.79 -18.60 6.97
CA GLU A 391 -12.07 -18.09 8.14
C GLU A 391 -10.73 -18.82 8.31
N PRO A 392 -9.58 -18.13 8.28
CA PRO A 392 -8.29 -18.77 8.39
C PRO A 392 -7.74 -18.80 9.81
N TYR A 393 -8.38 -18.12 10.78
CA TYR A 393 -7.87 -18.03 12.15
C TYR A 393 -7.68 -19.41 12.77
N GLY A 394 -6.49 -19.67 13.32
CA GLY A 394 -6.17 -20.92 14.01
C GLY A 394 -5.90 -22.13 13.11
N LYS A 395 -5.86 -21.96 11.78
CA LYS A 395 -5.49 -23.04 10.87
C LYS A 395 -4.02 -23.41 10.99
N ASP A 396 -3.74 -24.71 10.88
CA ASP A 396 -2.36 -25.17 10.67
C ASP A 396 -1.85 -24.63 9.33
N LEU A 397 -0.69 -24.00 9.38
CA LEU A 397 -0.07 -23.35 8.23
C LEU A 397 1.00 -24.22 7.56
N SER A 398 1.22 -25.45 8.05
CA SER A 398 2.29 -26.34 7.60
C SER A 398 1.91 -27.22 6.39
N TYR A 399 0.88 -26.84 5.63
CA TYR A 399 0.49 -27.60 4.43
C TYR A 399 1.11 -27.02 3.15
N LEU A 400 1.22 -27.87 2.14
CA LEU A 400 1.64 -27.52 0.78
C LEU A 400 0.44 -27.52 -0.15
N GLU A 401 0.39 -26.55 -1.04
CA GLU A 401 -0.56 -26.56 -2.17
C GLU A 401 0.00 -27.47 -3.28
N THR A 402 -0.79 -28.43 -3.70
CA THR A 402 -0.48 -29.36 -4.79
C THR A 402 -1.04 -28.89 -6.13
#